data_85dbed6bb1990830dc0648d55e4ff1b0
#
_entry.id   85dbed6bb1990830dc0648d55e4ff1b0
#
_cell.length_a   1.000
_cell.length_b   1.000
_cell.length_c   1.000
_cell.angle_alpha   90.00
_cell.angle_beta   90.00
_cell.angle_gamma   90.00
#
_symmetry.space_group_name_H-M   'P 1'
#
loop_
_entity.id
_entity.type
_entity.pdbx_description
1 polymer ?
#
loop_
_entity_poly.entity_id
_entity_poly.type
_entity_poly.pdbx_seq_one_letter_code
_entity_poly.pdbx_strand_id
1 'polypeptide(L)'
;MTTPTMPSARLDVSGVAVDLGGRRALHNVNLRLHDGELVALIGPNGAGKTTLLRGVLGLLPLAEGGITVDGAPSSRVRGTIGYVPQRHDFAWDFPIRVEQAVMTGRVRRIGWLRRPRRADRDAVEEALRRVDMTDLRHRTISELSGGQRQRVLVARALALDPRLLLLDEPFTGLDVPTQELLTELFTGLRDEGRALLMTTHDLPAASRTCSRLVLLNRTVVADGPPDELDDPAVWLRAFGITDPSGLPGAPLSAIAARPGVRP
;
A
#
# COMPACT_ATOMS: atom_id res chain seq x y z
N MET A 1 -27.10 -15.36 24.54
CA MET A 1 -25.66 -15.21 24.34
C MET A 1 -25.46 -14.75 22.90
N THR A 2 -25.33 -13.44 22.68
CA THR A 2 -25.06 -12.85 21.36
C THR A 2 -23.59 -13.06 21.06
N THR A 3 -23.29 -13.91 20.10
CA THR A 3 -21.92 -14.08 19.57
C THR A 3 -21.50 -12.72 19.03
N PRO A 4 -20.36 -12.14 19.44
CA PRO A 4 -19.89 -10.89 18.87
C PRO A 4 -19.63 -11.13 17.38
N THR A 5 -20.40 -10.45 16.54
CA THR A 5 -20.16 -10.42 15.09
C THR A 5 -18.79 -9.78 14.91
N MET A 6 -17.77 -10.56 14.57
CA MET A 6 -16.46 -10.03 14.20
C MET A 6 -16.66 -9.02 13.05
N PRO A 7 -16.08 -7.83 13.11
CA PRO A 7 -16.21 -6.87 12.04
C PRO A 7 -15.77 -7.53 10.73
N SER A 8 -16.58 -7.39 9.68
CA SER A 8 -16.27 -7.96 8.37
C SER A 8 -14.94 -7.37 7.88
N ALA A 9 -14.02 -8.21 7.44
CA ALA A 9 -12.76 -7.75 6.91
C ALA A 9 -13.00 -6.89 5.65
N ARG A 10 -12.28 -5.75 5.54
CA ARG A 10 -12.27 -4.93 4.34
C ARG A 10 -11.61 -5.68 3.18
N LEU A 11 -10.53 -6.37 3.46
CA LEU A 11 -9.82 -7.27 2.54
C LEU A 11 -9.69 -8.64 3.22
N ASP A 12 -10.09 -9.70 2.53
CA ASP A 12 -9.84 -11.09 2.95
C ASP A 12 -9.09 -11.82 1.82
N VAL A 13 -7.90 -12.30 2.13
CA VAL A 13 -7.05 -13.13 1.28
C VAL A 13 -7.00 -14.50 1.95
N SER A 14 -7.54 -15.53 1.33
CA SER A 14 -7.71 -16.86 1.92
C SER A 14 -7.08 -17.93 1.04
N GLY A 15 -6.00 -18.58 1.53
CA GLY A 15 -5.33 -19.69 0.87
C GLY A 15 -4.76 -19.36 -0.51
N VAL A 16 -4.39 -18.11 -0.76
CA VAL A 16 -4.04 -17.63 -2.09
C VAL A 16 -2.71 -18.20 -2.57
N ALA A 17 -2.74 -18.75 -3.78
CA ALA A 17 -1.56 -19.12 -4.54
C ALA A 17 -1.57 -18.44 -5.92
N VAL A 18 -0.38 -18.04 -6.38
CA VAL A 18 -0.17 -17.40 -7.69
C VAL A 18 1.03 -18.03 -8.38
N ASP A 19 0.85 -18.42 -9.65
CA ASP A 19 1.93 -18.89 -10.50
C ASP A 19 2.33 -17.83 -11.53
N LEU A 20 3.61 -17.56 -11.65
CA LEU A 20 4.19 -16.63 -12.63
C LEU A 20 5.31 -17.31 -13.40
N GLY A 21 5.18 -17.37 -14.74
CA GLY A 21 6.22 -17.96 -15.59
C GLY A 21 6.54 -19.42 -15.22
N GLY A 22 5.53 -20.22 -14.84
CA GLY A 22 5.70 -21.61 -14.45
C GLY A 22 6.30 -21.82 -13.04
N ARG A 23 6.46 -20.78 -12.26
CA ARG A 23 6.98 -20.86 -10.89
C ARG A 23 5.95 -20.35 -9.88
N ARG A 24 5.86 -21.04 -8.73
CA ARG A 24 5.00 -20.63 -7.62
C ARG A 24 5.56 -19.36 -6.99
N ALA A 25 4.92 -18.22 -7.26
CA ALA A 25 5.29 -16.91 -6.71
C ALA A 25 4.72 -16.68 -5.31
N LEU A 26 3.49 -17.15 -5.07
CA LEU A 26 2.83 -17.14 -3.76
C LEU A 26 2.19 -18.50 -3.51
N HIS A 27 2.18 -18.95 -2.26
CA HIS A 27 1.48 -20.15 -1.86
C HIS A 27 0.85 -19.99 -0.47
N ASN A 28 -0.40 -20.45 -0.33
CA ASN A 28 -1.17 -20.45 0.92
C ASN A 28 -1.11 -19.13 1.70
N VAL A 29 -1.26 -18.00 0.98
CA VAL A 29 -1.25 -16.68 1.61
C VAL A 29 -2.60 -16.42 2.24
N ASN A 30 -2.59 -16.11 3.54
CA ASN A 30 -3.74 -15.73 4.32
C ASN A 30 -3.48 -14.35 4.94
N LEU A 31 -4.38 -13.39 4.71
CA LEU A 31 -4.27 -12.03 5.24
C LEU A 31 -5.67 -11.42 5.33
N ARG A 32 -5.97 -10.81 6.46
CA ARG A 32 -7.17 -9.98 6.62
C ARG A 32 -6.79 -8.56 6.97
N LEU A 33 -7.51 -7.61 6.44
CA LEU A 33 -7.35 -6.19 6.73
C LEU A 33 -8.70 -5.61 7.11
N HIS A 34 -8.74 -4.86 8.20
CA HIS A 34 -9.95 -4.23 8.71
C HIS A 34 -9.93 -2.71 8.49
N ASP A 35 -11.09 -2.10 8.64
CA ASP A 35 -11.21 -0.64 8.63
C ASP A 35 -10.40 -0.03 9.78
N GLY A 36 -9.75 1.10 9.51
CA GLY A 36 -8.88 1.77 10.47
C GLY A 36 -7.54 1.07 10.70
N GLU A 37 -7.12 0.15 9.82
CA GLU A 37 -5.77 -0.44 9.88
C GLU A 37 -4.84 0.17 8.82
N LEU A 38 -3.61 0.45 9.23
CA LEU A 38 -2.47 0.70 8.37
C LEU A 38 -1.48 -0.44 8.59
N VAL A 39 -1.40 -1.35 7.62
CA VAL A 39 -0.60 -2.59 7.70
C VAL A 39 0.59 -2.51 6.75
N ALA A 40 1.77 -2.82 7.25
CA ALA A 40 2.97 -2.96 6.43
C ALA A 40 3.18 -4.42 6.00
N LEU A 41 3.29 -4.63 4.69
CA LEU A 41 3.69 -5.89 4.07
C LEU A 41 5.19 -5.84 3.78
N ILE A 42 5.96 -6.62 4.52
CA ILE A 42 7.41 -6.57 4.57
C ILE A 42 7.99 -7.91 4.08
N GLY A 43 9.11 -7.85 3.36
CA GLY A 43 9.80 -9.04 2.89
C GLY A 43 10.90 -8.70 1.89
N PRO A 44 11.78 -9.64 1.57
CA PRO A 44 12.87 -9.42 0.63
C PRO A 44 12.37 -9.17 -0.80
N ASN A 45 13.29 -8.76 -1.69
CA ASN A 45 12.98 -8.68 -3.11
C ASN A 45 12.65 -10.08 -3.64
N GLY A 46 11.56 -10.18 -4.42
CA GLY A 46 11.04 -11.47 -4.89
C GLY A 46 10.17 -12.23 -3.89
N ALA A 47 9.90 -11.69 -2.70
CA ALA A 47 9.00 -12.30 -1.71
C ALA A 47 7.53 -12.41 -2.15
N GLY A 48 7.15 -11.71 -3.24
CA GLY A 48 5.78 -11.74 -3.77
C GLY A 48 4.90 -10.56 -3.34
N LYS A 49 5.45 -9.50 -2.73
CA LYS A 49 4.69 -8.32 -2.27
C LYS A 49 3.85 -7.70 -3.39
N THR A 50 4.48 -7.27 -4.47
CA THR A 50 3.79 -6.69 -5.64
C THR A 50 2.87 -7.71 -6.32
N THR A 51 3.24 -9.00 -6.30
CA THR A 51 2.37 -10.09 -6.81
C THR A 51 1.08 -10.17 -6.00
N LEU A 52 1.17 -10.10 -4.67
CA LEU A 52 -0.02 -10.07 -3.80
C LEU A 52 -0.89 -8.84 -4.08
N LEU A 53 -0.29 -7.64 -4.14
CA LEU A 53 -1.04 -6.42 -4.48
C LEU A 53 -1.74 -6.53 -5.84
N ARG A 54 -1.06 -7.07 -6.86
CA ARG A 54 -1.66 -7.30 -8.19
C ARG A 54 -2.77 -8.36 -8.15
N GLY A 55 -2.64 -9.38 -7.30
CA GLY A 55 -3.70 -10.35 -7.01
C GLY A 55 -4.92 -9.68 -6.37
N VAL A 56 -4.72 -8.83 -5.36
CA VAL A 56 -5.80 -8.05 -4.72
C VAL A 56 -6.49 -7.12 -5.72
N LEU A 57 -5.73 -6.52 -6.64
CA LEU A 57 -6.28 -5.72 -7.74
C LEU A 57 -6.99 -6.58 -8.80
N GLY A 58 -6.94 -7.93 -8.69
CA GLY A 58 -7.47 -8.86 -9.68
C GLY A 58 -6.78 -8.77 -11.02
N LEU A 59 -5.53 -8.32 -11.08
CA LEU A 59 -4.72 -8.18 -12.30
C LEU A 59 -4.00 -9.49 -12.65
N LEU A 60 -3.94 -10.44 -11.72
CA LEU A 60 -3.34 -11.75 -11.90
C LEU A 60 -4.38 -12.84 -11.64
N PRO A 61 -4.36 -13.95 -12.42
CA PRO A 61 -5.16 -15.12 -12.08
C PRO A 61 -4.61 -15.77 -10.81
N LEU A 62 -5.51 -16.23 -9.94
CA LEU A 62 -5.14 -17.05 -8.80
C LEU A 62 -5.09 -18.53 -9.23
N ALA A 63 -4.05 -19.24 -8.80
CA ALA A 63 -3.95 -20.68 -8.99
C ALA A 63 -4.81 -21.43 -7.96
N GLU A 64 -4.88 -20.89 -6.72
CA GLU A 64 -5.66 -21.44 -5.61
C GLU A 64 -6.16 -20.31 -4.71
N GLY A 65 -7.18 -20.58 -3.89
CA GLY A 65 -7.72 -19.67 -2.90
C GLY A 65 -8.59 -18.57 -3.49
N GLY A 66 -8.80 -17.52 -2.70
CA GLY A 66 -9.69 -16.42 -3.07
C GLY A 66 -9.33 -15.10 -2.40
N ILE A 67 -9.70 -14.00 -3.07
CA ILE A 67 -9.54 -12.63 -2.54
C ILE A 67 -10.88 -11.93 -2.63
N THR A 68 -11.36 -11.40 -1.50
CA THR A 68 -12.55 -10.58 -1.45
C THR A 68 -12.26 -9.21 -0.85
N VAL A 69 -12.96 -8.20 -1.34
CA VAL A 69 -12.97 -6.83 -0.81
C VAL A 69 -14.42 -6.48 -0.56
N ASP A 70 -14.76 -6.07 0.65
CA ASP A 70 -16.14 -5.87 1.09
C ASP A 70 -17.04 -7.11 0.87
N GLY A 71 -16.46 -8.32 1.03
CA GLY A 71 -17.16 -9.58 0.78
C GLY A 71 -17.41 -9.91 -0.69
N ALA A 72 -17.06 -9.02 -1.63
CA ALA A 72 -17.17 -9.28 -3.06
C ALA A 72 -15.83 -9.74 -3.65
N PRO A 73 -15.81 -10.65 -4.65
CA PRO A 73 -14.56 -11.03 -5.33
C PRO A 73 -13.81 -9.80 -5.84
N SER A 74 -12.51 -9.72 -5.58
CA SER A 74 -11.67 -8.56 -5.92
C SER A 74 -11.72 -8.20 -7.41
N SER A 75 -11.89 -9.19 -8.29
CA SER A 75 -12.04 -8.99 -9.73
C SER A 75 -13.27 -8.15 -10.11
N ARG A 76 -14.32 -8.14 -9.29
CA ARG A 76 -15.56 -7.37 -9.52
C ARG A 76 -15.47 -5.94 -9.00
N VAL A 77 -14.62 -5.67 -8.02
CA VAL A 77 -14.52 -4.38 -7.31
C VAL A 77 -13.25 -3.58 -7.63
N ARG A 78 -12.54 -3.92 -8.69
CA ARG A 78 -11.28 -3.25 -9.12
C ARG A 78 -11.37 -1.71 -9.17
N GLY A 79 -12.54 -1.18 -9.46
CA GLY A 79 -12.78 0.26 -9.58
C GLY A 79 -13.00 0.98 -8.25
N THR A 80 -12.97 0.28 -7.11
CA THR A 80 -13.17 0.85 -5.77
C THR A 80 -11.90 0.83 -4.91
N ILE A 81 -10.84 0.14 -5.38
CA ILE A 81 -9.57 0.02 -4.69
C ILE A 81 -8.64 1.14 -5.18
N GLY A 82 -8.15 1.96 -4.25
CA GLY A 82 -7.09 2.92 -4.54
C GLY A 82 -5.74 2.20 -4.64
N TYR A 83 -4.98 2.49 -5.69
CA TYR A 83 -3.66 1.91 -5.88
C TYR A 83 -2.63 2.98 -6.21
N VAL A 84 -1.58 3.01 -5.40
CA VAL A 84 -0.39 3.82 -5.62
C VAL A 84 0.73 2.87 -6.07
N PRO A 85 1.06 2.82 -7.37
CA PRO A 85 2.14 1.99 -7.90
C PRO A 85 3.50 2.56 -7.52
N GLN A 86 4.54 1.76 -7.71
CA GLN A 86 5.91 2.27 -7.72
C GLN A 86 6.04 3.36 -8.79
N ARG A 87 6.78 4.41 -8.49
CA ARG A 87 6.91 5.62 -9.33
C ARG A 87 7.37 5.31 -10.76
N HIS A 88 8.15 4.26 -10.98
CA HIS A 88 8.68 3.88 -12.30
C HIS A 88 7.62 3.31 -13.24
N ASP A 89 6.48 2.88 -12.74
CA ASP A 89 5.40 2.27 -13.53
C ASP A 89 4.48 3.30 -14.20
N PHE A 90 4.75 4.60 -14.07
CA PHE A 90 3.91 5.67 -14.63
C PHE A 90 4.63 6.42 -15.76
N ALA A 91 3.90 6.67 -16.88
CA ALA A 91 4.44 7.38 -18.05
C ALA A 91 4.51 8.90 -17.78
N TRP A 92 5.63 9.37 -17.23
CA TRP A 92 5.83 10.78 -16.87
C TRP A 92 6.08 11.71 -18.05
N ASP A 93 6.47 11.17 -19.20
CA ASP A 93 6.73 11.96 -20.41
C ASP A 93 5.47 12.33 -21.18
N PHE A 94 4.30 11.88 -20.72
CA PHE A 94 3.02 12.20 -21.36
C PHE A 94 2.64 13.67 -21.08
N PRO A 95 2.30 14.49 -22.13
CA PRO A 95 2.12 15.92 -21.97
C PRO A 95 0.72 16.26 -21.40
N ILE A 96 0.43 15.82 -20.19
CA ILE A 96 -0.82 16.15 -19.47
C ILE A 96 -0.53 16.96 -18.20
N ARG A 97 -1.53 17.71 -17.76
CA ARG A 97 -1.46 18.45 -16.51
C ARG A 97 -1.70 17.55 -15.30
N VAL A 98 -1.23 17.99 -14.13
CA VAL A 98 -1.41 17.31 -12.86
C VAL A 98 -2.89 16.96 -12.60
N GLU A 99 -3.82 17.93 -12.76
CA GLU A 99 -5.25 17.69 -12.57
C GLU A 99 -5.82 16.62 -13.52
N GLN A 100 -5.30 16.55 -14.75
CA GLN A 100 -5.70 15.53 -15.72
C GLN A 100 -5.17 14.15 -15.34
N ALA A 101 -3.92 14.07 -14.87
CA ALA A 101 -3.33 12.85 -14.37
C ALA A 101 -4.12 12.30 -13.16
N VAL A 102 -4.50 13.16 -12.22
CA VAL A 102 -5.32 12.78 -11.06
C VAL A 102 -6.73 12.36 -11.49
N MET A 103 -7.34 13.06 -12.47
CA MET A 103 -8.66 12.70 -13.02
C MET A 103 -8.68 11.28 -13.62
N THR A 104 -7.54 10.77 -14.13
CA THR A 104 -7.48 9.38 -14.64
C THR A 104 -7.84 8.34 -13.57
N GLY A 105 -7.65 8.64 -12.28
CA GLY A 105 -8.08 7.79 -11.17
C GLY A 105 -9.59 7.54 -11.15
N ARG A 106 -10.39 8.44 -11.72
CA ARG A 106 -11.86 8.37 -11.74
C ARG A 106 -12.45 7.76 -13.01
N VAL A 107 -11.63 7.42 -14.02
CA VAL A 107 -12.12 6.96 -15.34
C VAL A 107 -13.12 5.81 -15.23
N ARG A 108 -12.89 4.85 -14.34
CA ARG A 108 -13.84 3.74 -14.14
C ARG A 108 -15.18 4.18 -13.55
N ARG A 109 -15.17 5.21 -12.69
CA ARG A 109 -16.38 5.76 -12.06
C ARG A 109 -17.16 6.65 -13.02
N ILE A 110 -16.45 7.44 -13.84
CA ILE A 110 -17.04 8.31 -14.87
C ILE A 110 -17.62 7.48 -16.02
N GLY A 111 -16.89 6.41 -16.42
CA GLY A 111 -17.17 5.64 -17.62
C GLY A 111 -16.53 6.25 -18.87
N TRP A 112 -16.08 5.41 -19.81
CA TRP A 112 -15.25 5.81 -20.95
C TRP A 112 -15.87 6.87 -21.86
N LEU A 113 -17.20 6.80 -22.06
CA LEU A 113 -17.92 7.71 -23.00
C LEU A 113 -18.54 8.93 -22.32
N ARG A 114 -18.32 9.12 -21.02
CA ARG A 114 -18.94 10.22 -20.27
C ARG A 114 -17.92 11.30 -19.94
N ARG A 115 -18.39 12.56 -19.94
CA ARG A 115 -17.58 13.70 -19.48
C ARG A 115 -17.56 13.76 -17.95
N PRO A 116 -16.44 14.19 -17.33
CA PRO A 116 -16.37 14.43 -15.90
C PRO A 116 -17.44 15.42 -15.43
N ARG A 117 -18.17 15.09 -14.39
CA ARG A 117 -19.17 15.94 -13.74
C ARG A 117 -18.50 16.83 -12.69
N ARG A 118 -19.27 17.76 -12.10
CA ARG A 118 -18.80 18.60 -11.01
C ARG A 118 -18.21 17.77 -9.85
N ALA A 119 -18.92 16.76 -9.39
CA ALA A 119 -18.47 15.87 -8.33
C ALA A 119 -17.13 15.18 -8.63
N ASP A 120 -16.79 14.94 -9.90
CA ASP A 120 -15.50 14.37 -10.28
C ASP A 120 -14.38 15.41 -10.17
N ARG A 121 -14.67 16.67 -10.50
CA ARG A 121 -13.71 17.77 -10.35
C ARG A 121 -13.49 18.11 -8.88
N ASP A 122 -14.56 18.16 -8.09
CA ASP A 122 -14.50 18.41 -6.64
C ASP A 122 -13.64 17.33 -5.95
N ALA A 123 -13.78 16.05 -6.35
CA ALA A 123 -12.95 14.95 -5.83
C ALA A 123 -11.48 15.05 -6.23
N VAL A 124 -11.16 15.54 -7.43
CA VAL A 124 -9.79 15.80 -7.88
C VAL A 124 -9.19 16.96 -7.10
N GLU A 125 -9.93 18.04 -6.89
CA GLU A 125 -9.49 19.19 -6.13
C GLU A 125 -9.21 18.83 -4.68
N GLU A 126 -10.09 18.08 -4.04
CA GLU A 126 -9.87 17.56 -2.68
C GLU A 126 -8.65 16.63 -2.61
N ALA A 127 -8.47 15.75 -3.58
CA ALA A 127 -7.30 14.87 -3.62
C ALA A 127 -5.99 15.66 -3.76
N LEU A 128 -5.97 16.69 -4.60
CA LEU A 128 -4.81 17.57 -4.76
C LEU A 128 -4.52 18.38 -3.50
N ARG A 129 -5.55 18.87 -2.81
CA ARG A 129 -5.43 19.58 -1.54
C ARG A 129 -4.80 18.70 -0.47
N ARG A 130 -5.24 17.43 -0.34
CA ARG A 130 -4.72 16.47 0.64
C ARG A 130 -3.23 16.18 0.49
N VAL A 131 -2.68 16.29 -0.71
CA VAL A 131 -1.27 16.05 -1.00
C VAL A 131 -0.48 17.34 -1.23
N ASP A 132 -1.03 18.51 -0.91
CA ASP A 132 -0.40 19.82 -1.09
C ASP A 132 0.12 20.03 -2.53
N MET A 133 -0.78 19.83 -3.53
CA MET A 133 -0.48 19.97 -4.96
C MET A 133 -1.45 20.90 -5.69
N THR A 134 -2.27 21.66 -4.97
CA THR A 134 -3.29 22.55 -5.55
C THR A 134 -2.69 23.60 -6.46
N ASP A 135 -1.59 24.24 -6.06
CA ASP A 135 -0.94 25.29 -6.84
C ASP A 135 -0.27 24.76 -8.11
N LEU A 136 0.05 23.48 -8.13
CA LEU A 136 0.68 22.81 -9.27
C LEU A 136 -0.31 22.11 -10.20
N ARG A 137 -1.63 22.25 -9.97
CA ARG A 137 -2.67 21.51 -10.71
C ARG A 137 -2.62 21.69 -12.24
N HIS A 138 -2.16 22.86 -12.70
CA HIS A 138 -2.06 23.18 -14.14
C HIS A 138 -0.69 22.88 -14.74
N ARG A 139 0.30 22.50 -13.91
CA ARG A 139 1.65 22.16 -14.34
C ARG A 139 1.67 20.83 -15.08
N THR A 140 2.56 20.69 -16.04
CA THR A 140 2.77 19.44 -16.77
C THR A 140 3.47 18.41 -15.88
N ILE A 141 3.06 17.15 -15.91
CA ILE A 141 3.61 16.09 -15.04
C ILE A 141 5.09 15.80 -15.31
N SER A 142 5.59 16.05 -16.52
CA SER A 142 7.00 15.88 -16.88
C SER A 142 7.93 16.85 -16.14
N GLU A 143 7.42 18.04 -15.74
CA GLU A 143 8.17 19.09 -15.05
C GLU A 143 8.27 18.89 -13.53
N LEU A 144 7.64 17.83 -13.01
CA LEU A 144 7.56 17.59 -11.57
C LEU A 144 8.83 16.92 -11.03
N SER A 145 9.22 17.33 -9.81
CA SER A 145 10.23 16.61 -9.03
C SER A 145 9.79 15.20 -8.65
N GLY A 146 10.71 14.35 -8.20
CA GLY A 146 10.40 12.99 -7.76
C GLY A 146 9.35 12.93 -6.64
N GLY A 147 9.44 13.79 -5.62
CA GLY A 147 8.47 13.86 -4.54
C GLY A 147 7.10 14.36 -5.02
N GLN A 148 7.09 15.38 -5.92
CA GLN A 148 5.84 15.87 -6.53
C GLN A 148 5.15 14.79 -7.37
N ARG A 149 5.91 14.00 -8.13
CA ARG A 149 5.38 12.85 -8.89
C ARG A 149 4.72 11.83 -7.98
N GLN A 150 5.36 11.51 -6.84
CA GLN A 150 4.77 10.59 -5.87
C GLN A 150 3.45 11.14 -5.29
N ARG A 151 3.42 12.42 -4.94
CA ARG A 151 2.18 13.09 -4.46
C ARG A 151 1.06 13.04 -5.51
N VAL A 152 1.37 13.18 -6.79
CA VAL A 152 0.38 13.03 -7.88
C VAL A 152 -0.18 11.59 -7.95
N LEU A 153 0.65 10.56 -7.78
CA LEU A 153 0.18 9.16 -7.76
C LEU A 153 -0.75 8.91 -6.56
N VAL A 154 -0.41 9.46 -5.39
CA VAL A 154 -1.26 9.38 -4.20
C VAL A 154 -2.58 10.12 -4.44
N ALA A 155 -2.54 11.37 -4.93
CA ALA A 155 -3.76 12.14 -5.27
C ALA A 155 -4.66 11.38 -6.26
N ARG A 156 -4.06 10.76 -7.28
CA ARG A 156 -4.79 9.94 -8.27
C ARG A 156 -5.54 8.78 -7.61
N ALA A 157 -4.91 8.10 -6.64
CA ALA A 157 -5.57 7.03 -5.90
C ALA A 157 -6.68 7.58 -4.99
N LEU A 158 -6.44 8.71 -4.31
CA LEU A 158 -7.39 9.36 -3.41
C LEU A 158 -8.60 9.95 -4.14
N ALA A 159 -8.44 10.43 -5.39
CA ALA A 159 -9.54 10.95 -6.19
C ALA A 159 -10.66 9.92 -6.43
N LEU A 160 -10.38 8.62 -6.29
CA LEU A 160 -11.37 7.55 -6.33
C LEU A 160 -12.25 7.52 -5.07
N ASP A 161 -11.81 8.16 -3.98
CA ASP A 161 -12.39 8.08 -2.63
C ASP A 161 -12.51 6.63 -2.14
N PRO A 162 -11.38 5.87 -2.11
CA PRO A 162 -11.41 4.46 -1.81
C PRO A 162 -11.47 4.20 -0.31
N ARG A 163 -12.12 3.11 0.09
CA ARG A 163 -12.06 2.59 1.47
C ARG A 163 -10.86 1.67 1.69
N LEU A 164 -10.30 1.09 0.61
CA LEU A 164 -9.08 0.28 0.63
C LEU A 164 -8.03 0.94 -0.26
N LEU A 165 -6.86 1.25 0.32
CA LEU A 165 -5.68 1.72 -0.39
C LEU A 165 -4.59 0.65 -0.38
N LEU A 166 -4.01 0.41 -1.54
CA LEU A 166 -2.80 -0.40 -1.72
C LEU A 166 -1.66 0.54 -2.12
N LEU A 167 -0.57 0.51 -1.36
CA LEU A 167 0.58 1.40 -1.52
C LEU A 167 1.82 0.56 -1.79
N ASP A 168 2.35 0.62 -3.02
CA ASP A 168 3.53 -0.17 -3.39
C ASP A 168 4.80 0.69 -3.26
N GLU A 169 5.52 0.50 -2.16
CA GLU A 169 6.73 1.25 -1.78
C GLU A 169 6.57 2.78 -1.87
N PRO A 170 5.59 3.38 -1.21
CA PRO A 170 5.20 4.78 -1.42
C PRO A 170 6.26 5.81 -1.00
N PHE A 171 7.25 5.44 -0.20
CA PHE A 171 8.27 6.33 0.35
C PHE A 171 9.63 6.24 -0.35
N THR A 172 9.80 5.29 -1.30
CA THR A 172 11.10 5.02 -1.93
C THR A 172 11.63 6.23 -2.70
N GLY A 173 12.83 6.68 -2.33
CA GLY A 173 13.54 7.78 -3.00
C GLY A 173 12.88 9.16 -2.81
N LEU A 174 12.18 9.36 -1.70
CA LEU A 174 11.62 10.65 -1.31
C LEU A 174 12.53 11.36 -0.30
N ASP A 175 12.49 12.68 -0.33
CA ASP A 175 13.04 13.54 0.70
C ASP A 175 12.21 13.50 2.00
N VAL A 176 12.84 13.88 3.11
CA VAL A 176 12.22 13.81 4.45
C VAL A 176 10.90 14.59 4.52
N PRO A 177 10.79 15.84 4.03
CA PRO A 177 9.53 16.58 4.09
C PRO A 177 8.39 15.89 3.35
N THR A 178 8.66 15.27 2.19
CA THR A 178 7.64 14.52 1.43
C THR A 178 7.24 13.24 2.16
N GLN A 179 8.20 12.54 2.81
CA GLN A 179 7.90 11.36 3.61
C GLN A 179 7.00 11.71 4.81
N GLU A 180 7.30 12.79 5.53
CA GLU A 180 6.50 13.27 6.66
C GLU A 180 5.07 13.60 6.23
N LEU A 181 4.89 14.40 5.17
CA LEU A 181 3.59 14.73 4.62
C LEU A 181 2.76 13.48 4.28
N LEU A 182 3.36 12.51 3.59
CA LEU A 182 2.65 11.28 3.22
C LEU A 182 2.37 10.39 4.44
N THR A 183 3.25 10.37 5.44
CA THR A 183 3.03 9.64 6.69
C THR A 183 1.85 10.20 7.46
N GLU A 184 1.77 11.51 7.61
CA GLU A 184 0.63 12.19 8.23
C GLU A 184 -0.67 11.91 7.45
N LEU A 185 -0.62 11.99 6.12
CA LEU A 185 -1.76 11.70 5.26
C LEU A 185 -2.26 10.26 5.45
N PHE A 186 -1.38 9.26 5.40
CA PHE A 186 -1.79 7.85 5.53
C PHE A 186 -2.30 7.53 6.94
N THR A 187 -1.71 8.14 7.96
CA THR A 187 -2.19 8.05 9.34
C THR A 187 -3.59 8.67 9.48
N GLY A 188 -3.80 9.86 8.93
CA GLY A 188 -5.11 10.52 8.90
C GLY A 188 -6.17 9.69 8.17
N LEU A 189 -5.82 9.08 7.03
CA LEU A 189 -6.73 8.19 6.29
C LEU A 189 -7.11 6.94 7.09
N ARG A 190 -6.17 6.37 7.84
CA ARG A 190 -6.44 5.28 8.79
C ARG A 190 -7.43 5.73 9.87
N ASP A 191 -7.21 6.89 10.43
CA ASP A 191 -8.04 7.46 11.50
C ASP A 191 -9.44 7.85 10.99
N GLU A 192 -9.57 8.17 9.69
CA GLU A 192 -10.86 8.28 8.98
C GLU A 192 -11.57 6.91 8.78
N GLY A 193 -10.97 5.80 9.23
CA GLY A 193 -11.53 4.46 9.11
C GLY A 193 -11.23 3.77 7.78
N ARG A 194 -10.25 4.24 6.99
CA ARG A 194 -9.83 3.54 5.77
C ARG A 194 -8.86 2.42 6.09
N ALA A 195 -8.85 1.38 5.27
CA ALA A 195 -7.90 0.28 5.33
C ALA A 195 -6.74 0.55 4.37
N LEU A 196 -5.49 0.46 4.85
CA LEU A 196 -4.29 0.69 4.05
C LEU A 196 -3.35 -0.50 4.15
N LEU A 197 -2.95 -1.05 3.01
CA LEU A 197 -1.90 -2.08 2.90
C LEU A 197 -0.70 -1.48 2.16
N MET A 198 0.42 -1.35 2.83
CA MET A 198 1.61 -0.73 2.30
C MET A 198 2.76 -1.73 2.20
N THR A 199 3.38 -1.88 1.03
CA THR A 199 4.66 -2.57 0.94
C THR A 199 5.79 -1.62 1.30
N THR A 200 6.78 -2.10 2.05
CA THR A 200 7.97 -1.34 2.38
C THR A 200 9.14 -2.26 2.70
N HIS A 201 10.34 -1.74 2.59
CA HIS A 201 11.58 -2.33 3.09
C HIS A 201 12.19 -1.51 4.24
N ASP A 202 11.60 -0.36 4.58
CA ASP A 202 12.01 0.49 5.71
C ASP A 202 11.28 0.03 6.98
N LEU A 203 11.95 -0.86 7.72
CA LEU A 203 11.42 -1.42 8.96
C LEU A 203 11.22 -0.37 10.07
N PRO A 204 12.20 0.54 10.33
CA PRO A 204 12.04 1.56 11.34
C PRO A 204 10.84 2.48 11.08
N ALA A 205 10.60 2.88 9.83
CA ALA A 205 9.45 3.70 9.48
C ALA A 205 8.13 2.91 9.62
N ALA A 206 8.09 1.66 9.14
CA ALA A 206 6.92 0.79 9.26
C ALA A 206 6.50 0.58 10.71
N SER A 207 7.45 0.30 11.59
CA SER A 207 7.18 0.04 13.02
C SER A 207 6.64 1.25 13.79
N ARG A 208 7.00 2.47 13.35
CA ARG A 208 6.48 3.70 13.95
C ARG A 208 5.11 4.09 13.42
N THR A 209 4.80 3.73 12.18
CA THR A 209 3.62 4.26 11.49
C THR A 209 2.49 3.23 11.39
N CYS A 210 2.83 1.96 11.23
CA CYS A 210 1.86 0.89 11.02
C CYS A 210 1.45 0.25 12.35
N SER A 211 0.17 -0.04 12.48
CA SER A 211 -0.39 -0.74 13.65
C SER A 211 -0.07 -2.24 13.63
N ARG A 212 0.30 -2.77 12.44
CA ARG A 212 0.51 -4.20 12.22
C ARG A 212 1.52 -4.42 11.10
N LEU A 213 2.37 -5.45 11.27
CA LEU A 213 3.36 -5.87 10.29
C LEU A 213 3.03 -7.28 9.81
N VAL A 214 3.12 -7.50 8.52
CA VAL A 214 2.98 -8.81 7.88
C VAL A 214 4.28 -9.14 7.17
N LEU A 215 4.96 -10.17 7.63
CA LEU A 215 6.19 -10.66 7.02
C LEU A 215 5.87 -11.67 5.94
N LEU A 216 6.22 -11.36 4.70
CA LEU A 216 5.96 -12.18 3.53
C LEU A 216 7.27 -12.72 2.94
N ASN A 217 7.30 -14.03 2.69
CA ASN A 217 8.28 -14.68 1.83
C ASN A 217 7.59 -15.82 1.07
N ARG A 218 6.91 -15.51 -0.02
CA ARG A 218 6.00 -16.35 -0.80
C ARG A 218 4.79 -16.85 -0.02
N THR A 219 4.85 -16.91 1.28
CA THR A 219 3.76 -17.15 2.24
C THR A 219 3.88 -16.14 3.37
N VAL A 220 2.83 -15.98 4.18
CA VAL A 220 2.91 -15.19 5.42
C VAL A 220 3.73 -15.98 6.44
N VAL A 221 4.85 -15.40 6.85
CA VAL A 221 5.76 -15.98 7.85
C VAL A 221 5.37 -15.58 9.26
N ALA A 222 4.93 -14.31 9.41
CA ALA A 222 4.42 -13.75 10.65
C ALA A 222 3.47 -12.60 10.37
N ASP A 223 2.56 -12.35 11.30
CA ASP A 223 1.53 -11.32 11.22
C ASP A 223 1.16 -10.90 12.64
N GLY A 224 1.40 -9.64 13.00
CA GLY A 224 1.14 -9.12 14.33
C GLY A 224 1.57 -7.66 14.51
N PRO A 225 1.28 -7.07 15.68
CA PRO A 225 1.76 -5.75 16.03
C PRO A 225 3.30 -5.74 16.11
N PRO A 226 3.94 -4.56 15.90
CA PRO A 226 5.41 -4.46 15.86
C PRO A 226 6.13 -5.00 17.11
N ASP A 227 5.54 -4.81 18.27
CA ASP A 227 6.07 -5.23 19.57
C ASP A 227 5.99 -6.74 19.84
N GLU A 228 5.13 -7.46 19.13
CA GLU A 228 5.04 -8.92 19.18
C GLU A 228 5.99 -9.63 18.20
N LEU A 229 6.63 -8.89 17.30
CA LEU A 229 7.54 -9.44 16.28
C LEU A 229 9.02 -9.27 16.65
N ASP A 230 9.34 -9.37 17.94
CA ASP A 230 10.70 -9.17 18.47
C ASP A 230 11.63 -10.40 18.31
N ASP A 231 11.10 -11.58 17.93
CA ASP A 231 11.90 -12.78 17.76
C ASP A 231 12.78 -12.70 16.50
N PRO A 232 14.12 -12.61 16.64
CA PRO A 232 15.05 -12.58 15.50
C PRO A 232 14.90 -13.77 14.55
N ALA A 233 14.50 -14.94 15.05
CA ALA A 233 14.33 -16.13 14.22
C ALA A 233 13.18 -15.99 13.22
N VAL A 234 12.16 -15.20 13.54
CA VAL A 234 11.05 -14.89 12.62
C VAL A 234 11.56 -14.07 11.45
N TRP A 235 12.38 -13.05 11.72
CA TRP A 235 12.98 -12.19 10.70
C TRP A 235 13.97 -12.95 9.83
N LEU A 236 14.83 -13.79 10.43
CA LEU A 236 15.74 -14.64 9.66
C LEU A 236 15.00 -15.53 8.67
N ARG A 237 13.90 -16.16 9.11
CA ARG A 237 13.05 -16.98 8.23
C ARG A 237 12.39 -16.13 7.13
N ALA A 238 11.85 -14.97 7.48
CA ALA A 238 11.18 -14.09 6.53
C ALA A 238 12.12 -13.59 5.44
N PHE A 239 13.36 -13.25 5.80
CA PHE A 239 14.37 -12.76 4.86
C PHE A 239 15.22 -13.85 4.22
N GLY A 240 15.06 -15.12 4.63
CA GLY A 240 15.86 -16.25 4.14
C GLY A 240 17.34 -16.14 4.50
N ILE A 241 17.65 -15.51 5.64
CA ILE A 241 19.01 -15.27 6.12
C ILE A 241 19.35 -16.35 7.15
N THR A 242 20.50 -17.00 6.97
CA THR A 242 21.00 -18.04 7.89
C THR A 242 21.96 -17.48 8.94
N ASP A 243 22.54 -16.30 8.69
CA ASP A 243 23.47 -15.62 9.60
C ASP A 243 22.85 -14.32 10.13
N PRO A 244 22.69 -14.18 11.47
CA PRO A 244 22.14 -12.98 12.09
C PRO A 244 22.89 -11.67 11.78
N SER A 245 24.18 -11.74 11.44
CA SER A 245 24.99 -10.57 11.09
C SER A 245 24.59 -9.91 9.76
N GLY A 246 23.82 -10.63 8.91
CA GLY A 246 23.35 -10.16 7.60
C GLY A 246 21.97 -9.48 7.61
N LEU A 247 21.33 -9.31 8.77
CA LEU A 247 20.03 -8.62 8.85
C LEU A 247 20.19 -7.11 8.52
N PRO A 248 19.49 -6.59 7.53
CA PRO A 248 19.40 -5.16 7.33
C PRO A 248 18.49 -4.55 8.42
N GLY A 249 19.10 -4.08 9.49
CA GLY A 249 18.38 -3.59 10.67
C GLY A 249 18.13 -4.71 11.69
N ALA A 250 18.78 -4.62 12.84
CA ALA A 250 18.54 -5.53 13.96
C ALA A 250 17.04 -5.53 14.35
N PRO A 251 16.53 -6.61 14.97
CA PRO A 251 15.17 -6.67 15.50
C PRO A 251 14.83 -5.40 16.31
N LEU A 252 13.58 -5.02 16.31
CA LEU A 252 13.09 -3.75 16.90
C LEU A 252 13.59 -3.49 18.32
N SER A 253 13.77 -4.53 19.13
CA SER A 253 14.40 -4.48 20.45
C SER A 253 15.88 -4.06 20.42
N ALA A 254 16.64 -4.47 19.41
CA ALA A 254 18.03 -4.07 19.24
C ALA A 254 18.18 -2.65 18.66
N ILE A 255 17.15 -2.14 17.97
CA ILE A 255 17.07 -0.73 17.53
C ILE A 255 16.75 0.18 18.71
N ALA A 256 15.91 -0.25 19.64
CA ALA A 256 15.60 0.46 20.90
C ALA A 256 16.78 0.48 21.88
N ALA A 257 17.71 -0.49 21.79
CA ALA A 257 18.86 -0.63 22.71
C ALA A 257 20.13 0.09 22.27
N ARG A 258 20.12 0.96 21.24
CA ARG A 258 21.28 1.81 20.94
C ARG A 258 21.40 2.92 21.98
N PRO A 259 22.44 2.88 22.85
CA PRO A 259 22.70 3.99 23.78
C PRO A 259 23.23 5.18 22.97
N GLY A 260 22.45 6.25 22.85
CA GLY A 260 22.93 7.49 22.23
C GLY A 260 21.89 8.46 21.69
N VAL A 261 20.61 8.16 21.76
CA VAL A 261 19.57 9.16 21.51
C VAL A 261 18.89 9.47 22.84
N ARG A 262 19.39 10.45 23.55
CA ARG A 262 18.67 11.12 24.66
C ARG A 262 17.79 12.23 24.08
N PRO A 263 16.67 12.52 24.76
CA PRO A 263 15.58 13.38 24.31
C PRO A 263 16.00 14.81 24.02
#